data_f3fb63c6dac460b419aa59269b7685b1
#
_entry.id   f3fb63c6dac460b419aa59269b7685b1
#
_cell.length_a   1.000
_cell.length_b   1.000
_cell.length_c   1.000
_cell.angle_alpha   90.00
_cell.angle_beta   90.00
_cell.angle_gamma   90.00
#
_symmetry.space_group_name_H-M   'P 1'
#
loop_
_entity.id
_entity.type
_entity.pdbx_description
1 polymer ?
#
loop_
_entity_poly.entity_id
_entity_poly.type
_entity_poly.pdbx_seq_one_letter_code
_entity_poly.pdbx_strand_id
1 'polypeptide(L)'
;MGTMSKKCSRIAGILTMAGVMLLLTGCSQTQEEIYQIPEDKKLVIYTSHKEDVYEPIIKEFEERTGIFVELKAGDTIALFDELQQDEPGTFDVMFGGGIESFEECRDYFQPYTVSEAERIQEQYRAEEDVYTPFSVLPTV
;
A
#
# COMPACT_ATOMS: atom_id res chain seq x y z
N MET A 1 64.76 -16.66 -50.98
CA MET A 1 64.18 -15.32 -50.79
C MET A 1 62.82 -15.31 -51.42
N GLY A 2 61.68 -15.31 -50.83
CA GLY A 2 61.16 -14.95 -49.55
C GLY A 2 59.72 -15.39 -49.52
N THR A 3 59.35 -16.18 -48.53
CA THR A 3 57.97 -16.59 -48.24
C THR A 3 57.50 -16.03 -46.88
N MET A 4 57.34 -14.70 -46.85
CA MET A 4 56.86 -14.05 -45.63
C MET A 4 55.78 -12.96 -45.90
N SER A 5 54.82 -13.21 -46.77
CA SER A 5 53.80 -12.20 -47.04
C SER A 5 52.34 -12.68 -46.97
N LYS A 6 52.09 -13.94 -46.72
CA LYS A 6 50.68 -14.48 -46.74
C LYS A 6 50.09 -14.78 -45.35
N LYS A 7 50.84 -14.67 -44.29
CA LYS A 7 50.32 -14.95 -42.93
C LYS A 7 49.76 -13.72 -42.19
N CYS A 8 50.11 -12.51 -42.62
CA CYS A 8 49.66 -11.29 -41.93
C CYS A 8 48.24 -10.86 -42.32
N SER A 9 47.80 -11.21 -43.53
CA SER A 9 46.45 -10.85 -44.03
C SER A 9 45.29 -11.63 -43.43
N ARG A 10 45.57 -12.85 -42.90
CA ARG A 10 44.50 -13.70 -42.30
C ARG A 10 44.26 -13.38 -40.85
N ILE A 11 45.20 -12.78 -40.16
CA ILE A 11 45.05 -12.42 -38.74
C ILE A 11 44.32 -11.08 -38.62
N ALA A 12 44.52 -10.16 -39.57
CA ALA A 12 43.77 -8.88 -39.58
C ALA A 12 42.26 -9.03 -39.83
N GLY A 13 41.85 -10.06 -40.65
CA GLY A 13 40.43 -10.31 -40.90
C GLY A 13 39.67 -10.94 -39.73
N ILE A 14 40.35 -11.66 -38.87
CA ILE A 14 39.69 -12.32 -37.68
C ILE A 14 39.47 -11.33 -36.54
N LEU A 15 40.37 -10.35 -36.37
CA LEU A 15 40.21 -9.31 -35.35
C LEU A 15 39.09 -8.31 -35.66
N THR A 16 38.79 -8.05 -36.93
CA THR A 16 37.68 -7.14 -37.29
C THR A 16 36.32 -7.78 -37.16
N MET A 17 36.17 -9.10 -37.30
CA MET A 17 34.90 -9.78 -37.06
C MET A 17 34.55 -9.95 -35.56
N ALA A 18 35.57 -10.09 -34.70
CA ALA A 18 35.35 -10.17 -33.27
C ALA A 18 34.90 -8.82 -32.63
N GLY A 19 35.29 -7.70 -33.23
CA GLY A 19 34.92 -6.35 -32.78
C GLY A 19 33.47 -5.95 -33.09
N VAL A 20 32.88 -6.48 -34.13
CA VAL A 20 31.50 -6.15 -34.53
C VAL A 20 30.44 -6.97 -33.78
N MET A 21 30.83 -8.11 -33.20
CA MET A 21 29.88 -8.99 -32.47
C MET A 21 29.70 -8.58 -31.02
N LEU A 22 30.52 -7.68 -30.48
CA LEU A 22 30.40 -7.17 -29.09
C LEU A 22 29.47 -5.97 -28.95
N LEU A 23 28.90 -5.43 -30.03
CA LEU A 23 28.02 -4.25 -29.98
C LEU A 23 26.52 -4.59 -29.98
N LEU A 24 26.14 -5.86 -29.98
CA LEU A 24 24.73 -6.30 -30.04
C LEU A 24 24.18 -6.86 -28.72
N THR A 25 24.95 -6.84 -27.64
CA THR A 25 24.42 -7.18 -26.30
C THR A 25 24.04 -5.92 -25.56
N GLY A 26 23.26 -5.07 -26.18
CA GLY A 26 22.43 -4.09 -25.51
C GLY A 26 21.19 -4.78 -24.99
N CYS A 27 21.28 -5.55 -23.90
CA CYS A 27 20.13 -5.84 -23.07
C CYS A 27 19.63 -4.51 -22.52
N SER A 28 18.56 -3.97 -23.10
CA SER A 28 17.71 -3.02 -22.41
C SER A 28 17.11 -3.78 -21.22
N GLN A 29 17.79 -3.74 -20.09
CA GLN A 29 17.12 -3.95 -18.80
C GLN A 29 16.16 -2.76 -18.68
N THR A 30 14.91 -3.02 -19.03
CA THR A 30 13.81 -2.23 -18.51
C THR A 30 13.84 -2.52 -17.00
N GLN A 31 14.55 -1.70 -16.23
CA GLN A 31 14.30 -1.58 -14.81
C GLN A 31 12.88 -1.01 -14.74
N GLU A 32 11.91 -1.87 -14.48
CA GLU A 32 10.68 -1.42 -13.82
C GLU A 32 11.16 -0.85 -12.50
N GLU A 33 11.30 0.46 -12.42
CA GLU A 33 11.40 1.15 -11.14
C GLU A 33 10.10 0.80 -10.41
N ILE A 34 10.19 -0.19 -9.50
CA ILE A 34 9.12 -0.45 -8.55
C ILE A 34 9.08 0.83 -7.71
N TYR A 35 8.12 1.70 -8.03
CA TYR A 35 7.87 2.90 -7.25
C TYR A 35 7.47 2.45 -5.84
N GLN A 36 8.42 2.52 -4.92
CA GLN A 36 8.16 2.24 -3.51
C GLN A 36 7.53 3.48 -2.89
N ILE A 37 6.29 3.34 -2.46
CA ILE A 37 5.60 4.39 -1.72
C ILE A 37 6.34 4.57 -0.39
N PRO A 38 6.79 5.79 -0.07
CA PRO A 38 7.41 6.06 1.23
C PRO A 38 6.44 5.72 2.38
N GLU A 39 6.94 5.17 3.47
CA GLU A 39 6.12 4.78 4.63
C GLU A 39 5.35 5.97 5.24
N ASP A 40 5.93 7.18 5.21
CA ASP A 40 5.27 8.41 5.64
C ASP A 40 4.14 8.88 4.69
N LYS A 41 3.95 8.19 3.57
CA LYS A 41 2.90 8.41 2.58
C LYS A 41 1.97 7.21 2.42
N LYS A 42 1.96 6.32 3.38
CA LYS A 42 1.15 5.11 3.39
C LYS A 42 0.25 5.09 4.63
N LEU A 43 -0.98 4.66 4.45
CA LEU A 43 -1.96 4.44 5.52
C LEU A 43 -2.56 3.05 5.34
N VAL A 44 -2.49 2.22 6.37
CA VAL A 44 -3.06 0.87 6.37
C VAL A 44 -4.46 0.92 6.98
N ILE A 45 -5.47 0.58 6.21
CA ILE A 45 -6.87 0.60 6.64
C ILE A 45 -7.46 -0.81 6.59
N TYR A 46 -7.99 -1.27 7.72
CA TYR A 46 -8.84 -2.45 7.76
C TYR A 46 -10.30 -2.02 7.66
N THR A 47 -11.10 -2.69 6.82
CA THR A 47 -12.51 -2.31 6.63
C THR A 47 -13.44 -3.51 6.50
N SER A 48 -14.58 -3.42 7.19
CA SER A 48 -15.70 -4.35 7.03
C SER A 48 -16.80 -3.81 6.11
N HIS A 49 -16.61 -2.63 5.54
CA HIS A 49 -17.53 -2.09 4.55
C HIS A 49 -17.39 -2.78 3.19
N LYS A 50 -18.43 -2.70 2.39
CA LYS A 50 -18.42 -3.15 0.99
C LYS A 50 -17.66 -2.15 0.12
N GLU A 51 -17.18 -2.64 -1.01
CA GLU A 51 -16.39 -1.87 -1.96
C GLU A 51 -17.09 -0.58 -2.44
N ASP A 52 -18.38 -0.66 -2.71
CA ASP A 52 -19.20 0.49 -3.11
C ASP A 52 -19.27 1.61 -2.04
N VAL A 53 -18.98 1.29 -0.78
CA VAL A 53 -18.92 2.25 0.32
C VAL A 53 -17.52 2.81 0.51
N TYR A 54 -16.50 1.97 0.58
CA TYR A 54 -15.14 2.45 0.91
C TYR A 54 -14.40 3.02 -0.30
N GLU A 55 -14.59 2.49 -1.51
CA GLU A 55 -13.83 2.90 -2.70
C GLU A 55 -13.91 4.41 -2.97
N PRO A 56 -15.08 5.05 -3.04
CA PRO A 56 -15.17 6.48 -3.29
C PRO A 56 -14.54 7.32 -2.16
N ILE A 57 -14.60 6.85 -0.92
CA ILE A 57 -14.02 7.54 0.23
C ILE A 57 -12.50 7.48 0.19
N ILE A 58 -11.94 6.30 -0.05
CA ILE A 58 -10.49 6.09 -0.15
C ILE A 58 -9.93 6.91 -1.31
N LYS A 59 -10.56 6.84 -2.48
CA LYS A 59 -10.12 7.61 -3.65
C LYS A 59 -10.09 9.11 -3.38
N GLU A 60 -11.14 9.67 -2.80
CA GLU A 60 -11.20 11.08 -2.44
C GLU A 60 -10.12 11.45 -1.41
N PHE A 61 -9.85 10.57 -0.45
CA PHE A 61 -8.79 10.76 0.54
C PHE A 61 -7.41 10.81 -0.12
N GLU A 62 -7.08 9.84 -0.96
CA GLU A 62 -5.81 9.78 -1.68
C GLU A 62 -5.59 10.98 -2.60
N GLU A 63 -6.63 11.38 -3.35
CA GLU A 63 -6.59 12.55 -4.23
C GLU A 63 -6.34 13.87 -3.47
N ARG A 64 -6.90 14.01 -2.28
CA ARG A 64 -6.75 15.22 -1.46
C ARG A 64 -5.45 15.28 -0.69
N THR A 65 -4.98 14.16 -0.20
CA THR A 65 -3.86 14.11 0.76
C THR A 65 -2.55 13.71 0.10
N GLY A 66 -2.60 12.99 -1.01
CA GLY A 66 -1.42 12.35 -1.61
C GLY A 66 -0.88 11.20 -0.75
N ILE A 67 -1.68 10.69 0.20
CA ILE A 67 -1.35 9.53 1.02
C ILE A 67 -1.98 8.30 0.35
N PHE A 68 -1.18 7.29 0.10
CA PHE A 68 -1.62 6.02 -0.45
C PHE A 68 -2.28 5.15 0.63
N VAL A 69 -3.41 4.52 0.30
CA VAL A 69 -4.10 3.62 1.23
C VAL A 69 -3.85 2.16 0.84
N GLU A 70 -3.22 1.42 1.73
CA GLU A 70 -3.21 -0.03 1.69
C GLU A 70 -4.46 -0.55 2.41
N LEU A 71 -5.39 -1.13 1.65
CA LEU A 71 -6.69 -1.52 2.18
C LEU A 71 -6.78 -3.03 2.36
N LYS A 72 -7.26 -3.45 3.54
CA LYS A 72 -7.65 -4.83 3.82
C LYS A 72 -9.13 -4.89 4.13
N ALA A 73 -9.91 -5.47 3.23
CA ALA A 73 -11.35 -5.67 3.40
C ALA A 73 -11.66 -7.09 3.88
N GLY A 74 -12.58 -7.22 4.82
CA GLY A 74 -12.96 -8.52 5.37
C GLY A 74 -14.23 -8.49 6.21
N ASP A 75 -14.57 -9.64 6.79
CA ASP A 75 -15.62 -9.74 7.78
C ASP A 75 -15.20 -9.07 9.09
N THR A 76 -16.13 -8.41 9.78
CA THR A 76 -15.85 -7.69 11.03
C THR A 76 -15.15 -8.57 12.06
N ILE A 77 -15.69 -9.76 12.33
CA ILE A 77 -15.14 -10.66 13.36
C ILE A 77 -13.74 -11.11 12.98
N ALA A 78 -13.55 -11.52 11.71
CA ALA A 78 -12.26 -11.98 11.22
C ALA A 78 -11.18 -10.88 11.30
N LEU A 79 -11.52 -9.64 10.97
CA LEU A 79 -10.60 -8.50 11.08
C LEU A 79 -10.23 -8.18 12.52
N PHE A 80 -11.19 -8.25 13.45
CA PHE A 80 -10.90 -8.03 14.88
C PHE A 80 -10.11 -9.19 15.50
N ASP A 81 -10.35 -10.43 15.09
CA ASP A 81 -9.54 -11.58 15.50
C ASP A 81 -8.09 -11.44 15.03
N GLU A 82 -7.90 -10.95 13.81
CA GLU A 82 -6.57 -10.70 13.25
C GLU A 82 -5.87 -9.55 13.97
N LEU A 83 -6.57 -8.44 14.21
CA LEU A 83 -6.09 -7.29 14.96
C LEU A 83 -5.52 -7.70 16.34
N GLN A 84 -6.15 -8.65 17.02
CA GLN A 84 -5.67 -9.16 18.29
C GLN A 84 -4.41 -10.03 18.19
N GLN A 85 -4.12 -10.57 17.01
CA GLN A 85 -2.96 -11.43 16.74
C GLN A 85 -1.81 -10.65 16.10
N ASP A 86 -2.09 -9.50 15.51
CA ASP A 86 -1.11 -8.66 14.83
C ASP A 86 -0.22 -7.92 15.83
N GLU A 87 0.98 -7.58 15.38
CA GLU A 87 1.86 -6.71 16.16
C GLU A 87 1.31 -5.26 16.16
N PRO A 88 1.51 -4.51 17.26
CA PRO A 88 1.11 -3.11 17.31
C PRO A 88 1.71 -2.31 16.16
N GLY A 89 0.87 -1.55 15.43
CA GLY A 89 1.28 -0.75 14.29
C GLY A 89 1.18 -1.47 12.93
N THR A 90 0.60 -2.65 12.87
CA THR A 90 0.32 -3.34 11.59
C THR A 90 -0.74 -2.62 10.77
N PHE A 91 -1.67 -1.93 11.41
CA PHE A 91 -2.68 -1.09 10.76
C PHE A 91 -2.80 0.26 11.49
N ASP A 92 -3.33 1.26 10.79
CA ASP A 92 -3.50 2.62 11.29
C ASP A 92 -4.96 2.93 11.64
N VAL A 93 -5.90 2.42 10.84
CA VAL A 93 -7.33 2.73 11.00
C VAL A 93 -8.19 1.48 10.78
N MET A 94 -9.14 1.26 11.69
CA MET A 94 -10.28 0.37 11.44
C MET A 94 -11.47 1.20 10.94
N PHE A 95 -11.89 0.98 9.70
CA PHE A 95 -13.00 1.68 9.07
C PHE A 95 -14.21 0.76 8.94
N GLY A 96 -15.16 0.90 9.83
CA GLY A 96 -16.34 0.05 9.94
C GLY A 96 -16.33 -0.81 11.20
N GLY A 97 -17.23 -1.77 11.26
CA GLY A 97 -17.50 -2.55 12.48
C GLY A 97 -18.67 -1.97 13.27
N GLY A 98 -19.14 -2.71 14.26
CA GLY A 98 -20.17 -2.27 15.21
C GLY A 98 -19.53 -1.82 16.52
N ILE A 99 -20.25 -1.03 17.30
CA ILE A 99 -19.81 -0.56 18.62
C ILE A 99 -19.43 -1.74 19.53
N GLU A 100 -20.21 -2.82 19.50
CA GLU A 100 -19.96 -4.03 20.29
C GLU A 100 -18.59 -4.63 20.01
N SER A 101 -18.20 -4.70 18.73
CA SER A 101 -16.88 -5.24 18.32
C SER A 101 -15.74 -4.33 18.79
N PHE A 102 -15.93 -3.02 18.77
CA PHE A 102 -14.96 -2.06 19.28
C PHE A 102 -14.78 -2.17 20.81
N GLU A 103 -15.86 -2.36 21.54
CA GLU A 103 -15.79 -2.51 23.01
C GLU A 103 -14.99 -3.76 23.42
N GLU A 104 -15.07 -4.85 22.67
CA GLU A 104 -14.29 -6.06 22.90
C GLU A 104 -12.78 -5.87 22.60
N CYS A 105 -12.44 -4.95 21.72
CA CYS A 105 -11.07 -4.69 21.26
C CYS A 105 -10.56 -3.30 21.65
N ARG A 106 -11.20 -2.63 22.59
CA ARG A 106 -10.93 -1.25 23.00
C ARG A 106 -9.46 -0.96 23.28
N ASP A 107 -8.77 -1.85 23.96
CA ASP A 107 -7.37 -1.69 24.38
C ASP A 107 -6.38 -1.65 23.20
N TYR A 108 -6.81 -2.02 22.00
CA TYR A 108 -5.99 -1.95 20.79
C TYR A 108 -6.07 -0.60 20.06
N PHE A 109 -6.99 0.28 20.48
CA PHE A 109 -7.20 1.59 19.85
C PHE A 109 -6.70 2.72 20.74
N GLN A 110 -6.08 3.71 20.13
CA GLN A 110 -5.68 4.95 20.81
C GLN A 110 -6.82 5.98 20.76
N PRO A 111 -7.12 6.66 21.86
CA PRO A 111 -8.04 7.79 21.86
C PRO A 111 -7.59 8.87 20.87
N TYR A 112 -8.50 9.34 20.03
CA TYR A 112 -8.25 10.40 19.06
C TYR A 112 -9.50 11.25 18.85
N THR A 113 -9.44 12.51 19.24
CA THR A 113 -10.53 13.46 19.00
C THR A 113 -10.42 14.06 17.61
N VAL A 114 -11.35 13.74 16.72
CA VAL A 114 -11.40 14.33 15.38
C VAL A 114 -11.78 15.79 15.42
N SER A 115 -11.29 16.60 14.48
CA SER A 115 -11.61 18.04 14.40
C SER A 115 -13.11 18.35 14.29
N GLU A 116 -13.88 17.42 13.73
CA GLU A 116 -15.32 17.53 13.50
C GLU A 116 -16.18 16.93 14.62
N ALA A 117 -15.58 16.56 15.77
CA ALA A 117 -16.27 15.90 16.88
C ALA A 117 -17.51 16.67 17.37
N GLU A 118 -17.48 18.00 17.35
CA GLU A 118 -18.61 18.83 17.77
C GLU A 118 -19.85 18.69 16.86
N ARG A 119 -19.67 18.23 15.63
CA ARG A 119 -20.77 17.98 14.66
C ARG A 119 -21.48 16.66 14.91
N ILE A 120 -20.87 15.78 15.70
CA ILE A 120 -21.46 14.49 16.08
C ILE A 120 -22.42 14.74 17.25
N GLN A 121 -23.64 14.22 17.13
CA GLN A 121 -24.63 14.33 18.20
C GLN A 121 -24.09 13.65 19.46
N GLU A 122 -24.23 14.28 20.62
CA GLU A 122 -23.66 13.87 21.89
C GLU A 122 -23.98 12.41 22.25
N GLN A 123 -25.20 11.98 22.00
CA GLN A 123 -25.69 10.61 22.26
C GLN A 123 -24.97 9.50 21.47
N TYR A 124 -24.20 9.85 20.43
CA TYR A 124 -23.44 8.90 19.62
C TYR A 124 -21.93 9.02 19.82
N ARG A 125 -21.44 9.98 20.59
CA ARG A 125 -20.01 10.13 20.87
C ARG A 125 -19.51 9.03 21.77
N ALA A 126 -18.28 8.56 21.50
CA ALA A 126 -17.59 7.66 22.41
C ALA A 126 -17.19 8.40 23.68
N GLU A 127 -17.24 7.75 24.83
CA GLU A 127 -16.87 8.36 26.12
C GLU A 127 -15.37 8.75 26.19
N GLU A 128 -14.50 7.99 25.51
CA GLU A 128 -13.04 8.18 25.56
C GLU A 128 -12.43 8.41 24.17
N ASP A 129 -13.22 8.85 23.18
CA ASP A 129 -12.76 9.11 21.81
C ASP A 129 -11.99 7.97 21.13
N VAL A 130 -12.26 6.72 21.51
CA VAL A 130 -11.62 5.53 20.92
C VAL A 130 -12.20 5.16 19.56
N TYR A 131 -13.37 5.66 19.22
CA TYR A 131 -13.96 5.57 17.89
C TYR A 131 -14.74 6.84 17.53
N THR A 132 -14.88 7.08 16.25
CA THR A 132 -15.66 8.20 15.71
C THR A 132 -16.82 7.65 14.89
N PRO A 133 -18.09 7.79 15.35
CA PRO A 133 -19.24 7.34 14.58
C PRO A 133 -19.48 8.25 13.37
N PHE A 134 -19.71 7.67 12.19
CA PHE A 134 -20.04 8.42 11.00
C PHE A 134 -21.38 8.02 10.37
N SER A 135 -21.95 6.88 10.79
CA SER A 135 -23.28 6.44 10.35
C SER A 135 -24.00 5.68 11.47
N VAL A 136 -25.30 5.72 11.44
CA VAL A 136 -26.18 4.96 12.32
C VAL A 136 -27.14 4.14 11.47
N LEU A 137 -27.10 2.82 11.63
CA LEU A 137 -28.06 1.93 10.99
C LEU A 137 -29.24 1.71 11.95
N PRO A 138 -30.46 2.05 11.56
CA PRO A 138 -31.63 1.75 12.39
C PRO A 138 -31.83 0.23 12.46
N THR A 139 -31.92 -0.30 13.65
CA THR A 139 -32.39 -1.67 13.89
C THR A 139 -33.90 -1.72 13.60
N VAL A 140 -34.32 -2.59 12.69
CA VAL A 140 -35.72 -2.83 12.34
C VAL A 140 -36.22 -3.99 13.16
#